data_6db67952c6652b3ee325c0bb41a893fe
#
_entry.id   6db67952c6652b3ee325c0bb41a893fe
#
_cell.length_a   1.000
_cell.length_b   1.000
_cell.length_c   1.000
_cell.angle_alpha   90.00
_cell.angle_beta   90.00
_cell.angle_gamma   90.00
#
_symmetry.space_group_name_H-M   'P 1'
#
loop_
_entity.id
_entity.type
_entity.pdbx_description
1 polymer ?
#
loop_
_entity_poly.entity_id
_entity_poly.type
_entity_poly.pdbx_seq_one_letter_code
_entity_poly.pdbx_strand_id
1 'polypeptide(L)'
;MLEIKNLKKTFAGGTKALRGVNLKVRKGEFVSILGPSGSGKTTLLRSINGLENIDNGEIFFNSKKINKIYLQEVQKKTGMIFQEFNLVNNLSAINNVLTGLLNSSSKFLSMFYLFTKEQKLEALKALETVGLLDKAYN
;
A
#
# COMPACT_ATOMS: atom_id res chain seq x y z
N MET A 1 5.03 14.51 -4.08
CA MET A 1 5.23 14.38 -5.54
C MET A 1 5.74 12.97 -5.83
N LEU A 2 5.13 12.27 -6.79
CA LEU A 2 5.58 10.96 -7.29
C LEU A 2 6.07 11.14 -8.73
N GLU A 3 7.21 10.57 -9.08
CA GLU A 3 7.72 10.56 -10.45
C GLU A 3 8.22 9.17 -10.81
N ILE A 4 7.82 8.68 -11.96
CA ILE A 4 8.18 7.37 -12.52
C ILE A 4 8.85 7.60 -13.85
N LYS A 5 10.00 6.94 -14.07
CA LYS A 5 10.79 7.06 -15.29
C LYS A 5 11.08 5.70 -15.89
N ASN A 6 10.62 5.49 -17.11
CA ASN A 6 10.91 4.31 -17.95
C ASN A 6 10.69 2.97 -17.22
N LEU A 7 9.59 2.87 -16.46
CA LEU A 7 9.32 1.70 -15.63
C LEU A 7 8.98 0.48 -16.46
N LYS A 8 9.73 -0.60 -16.28
CA LYS A 8 9.54 -1.86 -17.01
C LYS A 8 9.35 -3.03 -16.05
N LYS A 9 8.45 -3.93 -16.42
CA LYS A 9 8.20 -5.18 -15.71
C LYS A 9 7.78 -6.26 -16.68
N THR A 10 8.46 -7.38 -16.61
CA THR A 10 8.12 -8.61 -17.33
C THR A 10 7.95 -9.72 -16.30
N PHE A 11 6.86 -10.45 -16.37
CA PHE A 11 6.62 -11.61 -15.52
C PHE A 11 7.27 -12.89 -16.08
N ALA A 12 7.43 -13.89 -15.23
CA ALA A 12 7.79 -15.24 -15.67
C ALA A 12 6.82 -15.69 -16.76
N GLY A 13 7.34 -16.23 -17.87
CA GLY A 13 6.54 -16.54 -19.07
C GLY A 13 6.53 -15.42 -20.12
N GLY A 14 7.33 -14.34 -19.94
CA GLY A 14 7.59 -13.34 -20.97
C GLY A 14 6.53 -12.24 -21.10
N THR A 15 5.49 -12.23 -20.26
CA THR A 15 4.45 -11.20 -20.29
C THR A 15 5.00 -9.85 -19.84
N LYS A 16 5.11 -8.90 -20.77
CA LYS A 16 5.56 -7.52 -20.51
C LYS A 16 4.40 -6.68 -19.97
N ALA A 17 4.28 -6.59 -18.64
CA ALA A 17 3.22 -5.84 -17.97
C ALA A 17 3.46 -4.32 -18.01
N LEU A 18 4.71 -3.87 -17.85
CA LEU A 18 5.10 -2.47 -17.97
C LEU A 18 6.18 -2.35 -19.05
N ARG A 19 5.97 -1.45 -20.01
CA ARG A 19 6.81 -1.33 -21.22
C ARG A 19 7.52 0.02 -21.30
N GLY A 20 7.94 0.58 -20.18
CA GLY A 20 8.60 1.89 -20.12
C GLY A 20 7.61 3.00 -19.75
N VAL A 21 6.86 2.79 -18.66
CA VAL A 21 5.86 3.76 -18.17
C VAL A 21 6.56 4.97 -17.58
N ASN A 22 6.09 6.16 -17.96
CA ASN A 22 6.46 7.42 -17.38
C ASN A 22 5.21 8.07 -16.79
N LEU A 23 5.31 8.55 -15.54
CA LEU A 23 4.20 9.22 -14.85
C LEU A 23 4.76 10.23 -13.88
N LYS A 24 4.10 11.38 -13.77
CA LYS A 24 4.40 12.38 -12.76
C LYS A 24 3.12 12.84 -12.10
N VAL A 25 3.07 12.74 -10.76
CA VAL A 25 1.93 13.16 -9.94
C VAL A 25 2.40 14.22 -8.96
N ARG A 26 1.76 15.38 -8.98
CA ARG A 26 2.06 16.50 -8.09
C ARG A 26 1.33 16.34 -6.75
N LYS A 27 1.72 17.11 -5.76
CA LYS A 27 1.01 17.15 -4.48
C LYS A 27 -0.42 17.70 -4.69
N GLY A 28 -1.41 17.02 -4.13
CA GLY A 28 -2.82 17.38 -4.25
C GLY A 28 -3.48 16.98 -5.58
N GLU A 29 -2.76 16.33 -6.47
CA GLU A 29 -3.29 15.91 -7.77
C GLU A 29 -4.03 14.57 -7.63
N PHE A 30 -5.20 14.47 -8.26
CA PHE A 30 -5.95 13.24 -8.45
C PHE A 30 -5.66 12.69 -9.86
N VAL A 31 -5.20 11.45 -9.94
CA VAL A 31 -4.87 10.79 -11.21
C VAL A 31 -5.68 9.51 -11.35
N SER A 32 -6.36 9.37 -12.50
CA SER A 32 -7.05 8.13 -12.87
C SER A 32 -6.27 7.40 -13.96
N ILE A 33 -6.06 6.08 -13.76
CA ILE A 33 -5.39 5.21 -14.72
C ILE A 33 -6.44 4.30 -15.36
N LEU A 34 -6.74 4.52 -16.62
CA LEU A 34 -7.74 3.77 -17.36
C LEU A 34 -7.10 2.79 -18.33
N GLY A 35 -7.77 1.69 -18.60
CA GLY A 35 -7.34 0.67 -19.55
C GLY A 35 -8.04 -0.68 -19.34
N PRO A 36 -8.00 -1.59 -20.30
CA PRO A 36 -8.63 -2.91 -20.22
C PRO A 36 -7.99 -3.78 -19.12
N SER A 37 -8.63 -4.90 -18.79
CA SER A 37 -8.04 -5.92 -17.92
C SER A 37 -6.71 -6.39 -18.51
N GLY A 38 -5.72 -6.65 -17.63
CA GLY A 38 -4.38 -7.08 -18.05
C GLY A 38 -3.47 -5.96 -18.61
N SER A 39 -3.90 -4.70 -18.67
CA SER A 39 -3.07 -3.60 -19.21
C SER A 39 -1.93 -3.13 -18.28
N GLY A 40 -1.74 -3.75 -17.12
CA GLY A 40 -0.64 -3.44 -16.20
C GLY A 40 -0.96 -2.41 -15.11
N LYS A 41 -2.21 -1.92 -14.98
CA LYS A 41 -2.60 -0.92 -13.97
C LYS A 41 -2.26 -1.35 -12.54
N THR A 42 -2.68 -2.54 -12.17
CA THR A 42 -2.41 -3.11 -10.83
C THR A 42 -0.90 -3.34 -10.63
N THR A 43 -0.19 -3.81 -11.66
CA THR A 43 1.26 -3.97 -11.61
C THR A 43 1.95 -2.63 -11.37
N LEU A 44 1.52 -1.56 -12.04
CA LEU A 44 2.07 -0.22 -11.82
C LEU A 44 1.86 0.27 -10.38
N LEU A 45 0.63 0.16 -9.85
CA LEU A 45 0.32 0.56 -8.46
C LEU A 45 1.12 -0.27 -7.44
N ARG A 46 1.22 -1.58 -7.64
CA ARG A 46 2.00 -2.47 -6.77
C ARG A 46 3.50 -2.16 -6.82
N SER A 47 4.03 -1.79 -7.99
CA SER A 47 5.43 -1.39 -8.14
C SER A 47 5.74 -0.08 -7.40
N ILE A 48 4.82 0.88 -7.39
CA ILE A 48 4.99 2.15 -6.67
C ILE A 48 5.15 1.90 -5.16
N ASN A 49 4.38 0.96 -4.62
CA ASN A 49 4.41 0.62 -3.19
C ASN A 49 5.41 -0.50 -2.84
N GLY A 50 6.22 -0.94 -3.82
CA GLY A 50 7.25 -1.96 -3.65
C GLY A 50 6.70 -3.37 -3.38
N LEU A 51 5.42 -3.61 -3.65
CA LEU A 51 4.78 -4.94 -3.59
C LEU A 51 5.07 -5.78 -4.84
N GLU A 52 5.59 -5.15 -5.89
CA GLU A 52 6.04 -5.78 -7.11
C GLU A 52 7.42 -5.25 -7.48
N ASN A 53 8.37 -6.15 -7.71
CA ASN A 53 9.72 -5.78 -8.15
C ASN A 53 9.70 -5.31 -9.60
N ILE A 54 10.42 -4.26 -9.89
CA ILE A 54 10.62 -3.74 -11.25
C ILE A 54 11.88 -4.33 -11.87
N ASP A 55 11.89 -4.48 -13.19
CA ASP A 55 13.07 -4.97 -13.92
C ASP A 55 13.99 -3.82 -14.31
N ASN A 56 13.40 -2.66 -14.66
CA ASN A 56 14.14 -1.47 -15.08
C ASN A 56 13.31 -0.21 -14.81
N GLY A 57 13.99 0.95 -14.79
CA GLY A 57 13.38 2.24 -14.55
C GLY A 57 13.57 2.72 -13.11
N GLU A 58 12.96 3.84 -12.80
CA GLU A 58 13.15 4.51 -11.51
C GLU A 58 11.83 5.08 -11.00
N ILE A 59 11.66 5.02 -9.69
CA ILE A 59 10.53 5.64 -8.99
C ILE A 59 11.10 6.62 -7.96
N PHE A 60 10.59 7.84 -7.96
CA PHE A 60 10.96 8.89 -7.02
C PHE A 60 9.74 9.30 -6.20
N PHE A 61 9.91 9.40 -4.90
CA PHE A 61 8.92 9.94 -3.98
C PHE A 61 9.52 11.16 -3.28
N ASN A 62 8.86 12.32 -3.41
CA ASN A 62 9.35 13.60 -2.92
C ASN A 62 10.79 13.90 -3.37
N SER A 63 11.06 13.72 -4.66
CA SER A 63 12.35 13.93 -5.33
C SER A 63 13.48 12.98 -4.89
N LYS A 64 13.20 12.00 -4.03
CA LYS A 64 14.16 11.00 -3.58
C LYS A 64 13.85 9.66 -4.24
N LYS A 65 14.85 9.04 -4.87
CA LYS A 65 14.72 7.72 -5.51
C LYS A 65 14.37 6.65 -4.49
N ILE A 66 13.35 5.86 -4.77
CA ILE A 66 12.97 4.71 -3.94
C ILE A 66 14.02 3.62 -4.11
N ASN A 67 14.64 3.23 -3.01
CA ASN A 67 15.51 2.08 -2.86
C ASN A 67 15.02 1.23 -1.68
N LYS A 68 15.66 0.10 -1.40
CA LYS A 68 15.25 -0.81 -0.33
C LYS A 68 15.13 -0.14 1.06
N ILE A 69 16.01 0.82 1.35
CA ILE A 69 16.02 1.52 2.65
C ILE A 69 14.88 2.55 2.70
N TYR A 70 14.74 3.37 1.67
CA TYR A 70 13.75 4.44 1.61
C TYR A 70 12.33 3.90 1.37
N LEU A 71 12.19 2.69 0.81
CA LEU A 71 10.89 2.05 0.55
C LEU A 71 10.04 1.93 1.82
N GLN A 72 10.64 1.55 2.95
CA GLN A 72 9.90 1.44 4.22
C GLN A 72 9.31 2.79 4.67
N GLU A 73 10.04 3.89 4.44
CA GLU A 73 9.53 5.23 4.74
C GLU A 73 8.39 5.63 3.80
N VAL A 74 8.50 5.28 2.52
CA VAL A 74 7.43 5.50 1.53
C VAL A 74 6.19 4.71 1.90
N GLN A 75 6.32 3.43 2.24
CA GLN A 75 5.21 2.57 2.64
C GLN A 75 4.45 3.09 3.87
N LYS A 76 5.15 3.71 4.83
CA LYS A 76 4.50 4.36 5.99
C LYS A 76 3.68 5.60 5.62
N LYS A 77 3.97 6.22 4.48
CA LYS A 77 3.32 7.45 3.99
C LYS A 77 2.31 7.20 2.88
N THR A 78 2.17 5.95 2.43
CA THR A 78 1.27 5.58 1.33
C THR A 78 0.27 4.54 1.80
N GLY A 79 -1.02 4.79 1.58
CA GLY A 79 -2.07 3.79 1.72
C GLY A 79 -2.38 3.15 0.37
N MET A 80 -2.57 1.84 0.34
CA MET A 80 -3.04 1.12 -0.84
C MET A 80 -4.34 0.41 -0.52
N ILE A 81 -5.38 0.73 -1.30
CA ILE A 81 -6.66 0.01 -1.25
C ILE A 81 -6.62 -1.06 -2.34
N PHE A 82 -6.71 -2.31 -1.93
CA PHE A 82 -6.68 -3.44 -2.84
C PHE A 82 -8.07 -3.72 -3.42
N GLN A 83 -8.12 -4.34 -4.58
CA GLN A 83 -9.35 -4.78 -5.21
C GLN A 83 -9.98 -5.95 -4.44
N GLU A 84 -9.17 -6.82 -3.87
CA GLU A 84 -9.58 -7.83 -2.90
C GLU A 84 -9.44 -7.26 -1.49
N PHE A 85 -10.29 -7.68 -0.57
CA PHE A 85 -10.38 -7.10 0.78
C PHE A 85 -9.10 -7.23 1.60
N ASN A 86 -8.23 -8.20 1.29
CA ASN A 86 -6.97 -8.50 2.00
C ASN A 86 -7.14 -8.55 3.53
N LEU A 87 -8.30 -9.02 3.97
CA LEU A 87 -8.60 -9.22 5.39
C LEU A 87 -8.03 -10.56 5.85
N VAL A 88 -7.61 -10.59 7.10
CA VAL A 88 -7.32 -11.85 7.80
C VAL A 88 -8.65 -12.39 8.31
N ASN A 89 -9.19 -13.42 7.64
CA ASN A 89 -10.54 -13.94 7.86
C ASN A 89 -10.84 -14.39 9.30
N ASN A 90 -9.81 -14.78 10.07
CA ASN A 90 -9.94 -15.26 11.44
C ASN A 90 -9.79 -14.13 12.49
N LEU A 91 -9.73 -12.88 12.06
CA LEU A 91 -9.63 -11.73 12.94
C LEU A 91 -10.89 -10.87 12.84
N SER A 92 -11.32 -10.31 13.99
CA SER A 92 -12.38 -9.31 14.02
C SER A 92 -12.02 -8.06 13.24
N ALA A 93 -13.02 -7.22 12.91
CA ALA A 93 -12.79 -5.98 12.17
C ALA A 93 -11.79 -5.06 12.87
N ILE A 94 -11.90 -4.89 14.20
CA ILE A 94 -10.95 -4.10 14.97
C ILE A 94 -9.53 -4.66 14.90
N ASN A 95 -9.36 -5.98 14.98
CA ASN A 95 -8.05 -6.61 14.89
C ASN A 95 -7.45 -6.47 13.49
N ASN A 96 -8.25 -6.55 12.43
CA ASN A 96 -7.81 -6.25 11.07
C ASN A 96 -7.31 -4.81 10.94
N VAL A 97 -8.01 -3.82 11.50
CA VAL A 97 -7.54 -2.41 11.52
C VAL A 97 -6.25 -2.28 12.32
N LEU A 98 -6.16 -2.93 13.48
CA LEU A 98 -4.97 -2.91 14.33
C LEU A 98 -3.73 -3.51 13.66
N THR A 99 -3.89 -4.47 12.73
CA THR A 99 -2.75 -4.98 11.95
C THR A 99 -2.09 -3.88 11.11
N GLY A 100 -2.85 -2.89 10.65
CA GLY A 100 -2.31 -1.72 9.96
C GLY A 100 -1.39 -0.85 10.81
N LEU A 101 -1.54 -0.88 12.13
CA LEU A 101 -0.71 -0.14 13.09
C LEU A 101 0.56 -0.87 13.52
N LEU A 102 0.75 -2.14 13.11
CA LEU A 102 1.93 -2.95 13.51
C LEU A 102 3.26 -2.30 13.11
N ASN A 103 3.27 -1.56 12.01
CA ASN A 103 4.47 -0.89 11.50
C ASN A 103 4.92 0.32 12.35
N SER A 104 4.02 0.85 13.20
CA SER A 104 4.28 1.94 14.15
C SER A 104 4.51 1.44 15.57
N SER A 105 4.23 0.17 15.84
CA SER A 105 4.32 -0.45 17.16
C SER A 105 5.72 -1.01 17.42
N SER A 106 6.07 -1.15 18.72
CA SER A 106 7.29 -1.88 19.11
C SER A 106 7.24 -3.31 18.56
N LYS A 107 8.31 -3.76 17.90
CA LYS A 107 8.40 -5.11 17.29
C LYS A 107 8.10 -6.23 18.29
N PHE A 108 8.38 -6.02 19.56
CA PHE A 108 8.17 -7.00 20.63
C PHE A 108 6.68 -7.12 21.03
N LEU A 109 5.97 -5.99 21.12
CA LEU A 109 4.54 -5.97 21.46
C LEU A 109 3.67 -6.45 20.30
N SER A 110 4.06 -6.14 19.06
CA SER A 110 3.35 -6.57 17.87
C SER A 110 3.39 -8.08 17.63
N MET A 111 4.46 -8.77 18.09
CA MET A 111 4.59 -10.23 17.99
C MET A 111 3.55 -10.98 18.86
N PHE A 112 3.07 -10.34 19.93
CA PHE A 112 2.05 -10.91 20.85
C PHE A 112 0.65 -10.31 20.64
N TYR A 113 0.42 -9.53 19.58
CA TYR A 113 -0.86 -8.83 19.36
C TYR A 113 -1.30 -7.94 20.53
N LEU A 114 -0.35 -7.44 21.31
CA LEU A 114 -0.61 -6.56 22.45
C LEU A 114 -0.69 -5.10 21.96
N PHE A 115 -1.90 -4.61 21.79
CA PHE A 115 -2.16 -3.23 21.40
C PHE A 115 -2.49 -2.38 22.62
N THR A 116 -1.98 -1.13 22.63
CA THR A 116 -2.27 -0.17 23.70
C THR A 116 -3.74 0.29 23.66
N LYS A 117 -4.20 0.90 24.76
CA LYS A 117 -5.55 1.49 24.79
C LYS A 117 -5.74 2.58 23.73
N GLU A 118 -4.70 3.38 23.50
CA GLU A 118 -4.69 4.45 22.49
C GLU A 118 -4.85 3.88 21.07
N GLN A 119 -4.11 2.81 20.74
CA GLN A 119 -4.21 2.13 19.44
C GLN A 119 -5.60 1.53 19.20
N LYS A 120 -6.18 0.92 20.24
CA LYS A 120 -7.57 0.39 20.17
C LYS A 120 -8.58 1.51 19.95
N LEU A 121 -8.41 2.65 20.63
CA LEU A 121 -9.28 3.80 20.45
C LEU A 121 -9.15 4.40 19.04
N GLU A 122 -7.93 4.47 18.50
CA GLU A 122 -7.68 4.92 17.12
C GLU A 122 -8.35 3.98 16.11
N ALA A 123 -8.25 2.67 16.30
CA ALA A 123 -8.90 1.68 15.46
C ALA A 123 -10.43 1.79 15.50
N LEU A 124 -11.03 2.00 16.67
CA LEU A 124 -12.47 2.21 16.82
C LEU A 124 -12.93 3.50 16.12
N LYS A 125 -12.19 4.59 16.24
CA LYS A 125 -12.47 5.85 15.52
C LYS A 125 -12.40 5.67 13.99
N ALA A 126 -11.42 4.88 13.51
CA ALA A 126 -11.33 4.56 12.08
C ALA A 126 -12.56 3.77 11.60
N LEU A 127 -13.01 2.77 12.37
CA LEU A 127 -14.23 2.02 12.08
C LEU A 127 -15.50 2.89 12.13
N GLU A 128 -15.60 3.79 13.10
CA GLU A 128 -16.69 4.76 13.20
C GLU A 128 -16.77 5.65 11.95
N THR A 129 -15.61 6.14 11.47
CA THR A 129 -15.53 6.99 10.27
C THR A 129 -16.11 6.33 9.03
N VAL A 130 -16.05 4.99 8.94
CA VAL A 130 -16.58 4.22 7.81
C VAL A 130 -17.92 3.52 8.15
N GLY A 131 -18.54 3.84 9.29
CA GLY A 131 -19.85 3.29 9.70
C GLY A 131 -19.83 1.82 10.08
N LEU A 132 -18.70 1.30 10.59
CA LEU A 132 -18.52 -0.10 10.98
C LEU A 132 -18.26 -0.30 12.48
N LEU A 133 -18.56 0.71 13.31
CA LEU A 133 -18.30 0.64 14.75
C LEU A 133 -19.06 -0.50 15.43
N ASP A 134 -20.32 -0.71 15.06
CA ASP A 134 -21.20 -1.78 15.55
C ASP A 134 -20.69 -3.19 15.22
N LYS A 135 -19.85 -3.32 14.19
CA LYS A 135 -19.24 -4.57 13.73
C LYS A 135 -17.77 -4.74 14.16
N ALA A 136 -17.28 -3.86 15.04
CA ALA A 136 -15.86 -3.83 15.40
C ALA A 136 -15.34 -5.18 15.93
N TYR A 137 -16.15 -5.93 16.63
CA TYR A 137 -15.77 -7.18 17.29
C TYR A 137 -16.27 -8.45 16.57
N ASN A 138 -16.85 -8.30 15.40
CA ASN A 138 -17.29 -9.42 14.56
C ASN A 138 -16.16 -9.93 13.66
#